data_2ae339dab74d05bc1b56209fc085333e
#
_entry.id   2ae339dab74d05bc1b56209fc085333e
#
_cell.length_a   1.000
_cell.length_b   1.000
_cell.length_c   1.000
_cell.angle_alpha   90.00
_cell.angle_beta   90.00
_cell.angle_gamma   90.00
#
_symmetry.space_group_name_H-M   'P 1'
#
loop_
_entity.id
_entity.type
_entity.pdbx_description
1 polymer ?
#
loop_
_entity_poly.entity_id
_entity_poly.type
_entity_poly.pdbx_seq_one_letter_code
_entity_poly.pdbx_strand_id
1 'polypeptide(L)'
;MKKWIPAAATAAGAYLIAIAPRLCERPERMPKVYYAHRGLHDNISDAPENSLAAFQKAVDAGYGIELDVQMTADGKVVVVHDFNLKRISGVDKEIDQCTYEELQKRPEGAAV
;
A
#
# COMPACT_ATOMS: atom_id res chain seq x y z
N MET A 1 45.17 26.40 -9.59
CA MET A 1 44.56 25.04 -9.35
C MET A 1 43.81 24.89 -8.03
N LYS A 2 43.44 25.96 -7.31
CA LYS A 2 42.79 25.86 -5.97
C LYS A 2 41.34 26.33 -5.92
N LYS A 3 40.67 26.61 -7.04
CA LYS A 3 39.29 27.14 -7.06
C LYS A 3 38.16 26.09 -7.07
N TRP A 4 38.48 24.82 -7.24
CA TRP A 4 37.50 23.74 -7.33
C TRP A 4 37.22 23.07 -6.00
N ILE A 5 38.10 23.16 -5.01
CA ILE A 5 37.95 22.54 -3.69
C ILE A 5 36.73 23.10 -2.94
N PRO A 6 36.46 24.42 -2.89
CA PRO A 6 35.29 24.93 -2.20
C PRO A 6 33.97 24.51 -2.87
N ALA A 7 33.92 24.46 -4.20
CA ALA A 7 32.72 24.04 -4.92
C ALA A 7 32.37 22.54 -4.67
N ALA A 8 33.41 21.70 -4.70
CA ALA A 8 33.22 20.26 -4.39
C ALA A 8 32.79 20.03 -2.92
N ALA A 9 33.38 20.79 -1.99
CA ALA A 9 32.98 20.70 -0.57
C ALA A 9 31.55 21.17 -0.33
N THR A 10 31.12 22.24 -1.03
CA THR A 10 29.74 22.74 -0.95
C THR A 10 28.74 21.72 -1.53
N ALA A 11 29.06 21.12 -2.67
CA ALA A 11 28.21 20.10 -3.28
C ALA A 11 28.08 18.84 -2.39
N ALA A 12 29.20 18.40 -1.81
CA ALA A 12 29.19 17.26 -0.86
C ALA A 12 28.39 17.59 0.39
N GLY A 13 28.50 18.79 0.95
CA GLY A 13 27.74 19.25 2.09
C GLY A 13 26.23 19.28 1.80
N ALA A 14 25.84 19.86 0.65
CA ALA A 14 24.44 19.89 0.21
C ALA A 14 23.87 18.47 0.00
N TYR A 15 24.65 17.58 -0.58
CA TYR A 15 24.26 16.17 -0.76
C TYR A 15 24.05 15.46 0.60
N LEU A 16 24.99 15.64 1.54
CA LEU A 16 24.87 15.03 2.87
C LEU A 16 23.66 15.57 3.64
N ILE A 17 23.33 16.85 3.50
CA ILE A 17 22.10 17.44 4.09
C ILE A 17 20.86 16.83 3.44
N ALA A 18 20.84 16.67 2.12
CA ALA A 18 19.71 16.12 1.39
C ALA A 18 19.41 14.65 1.73
N ILE A 19 20.45 13.85 2.01
CA ILE A 19 20.29 12.42 2.36
C ILE A 19 20.25 12.16 3.87
N ALA A 20 20.43 13.19 4.72
CA ALA A 20 20.42 13.06 6.17
C ALA A 20 18.99 13.25 6.72
N PRO A 21 18.17 12.19 6.87
CA PRO A 21 16.78 12.32 7.32
C PRO A 21 16.64 12.74 8.80
N ARG A 22 17.76 12.96 9.49
CA ARG A 22 17.80 13.21 10.93
C ARG A 22 17.80 14.70 11.32
N LEU A 23 17.74 15.61 10.37
CA LEU A 23 17.60 17.04 10.66
C LEU A 23 16.14 17.44 10.92
N CYS A 24 15.17 16.58 10.57
CA CYS A 24 13.78 16.75 10.97
C CYS A 24 13.54 16.10 12.34
N GLU A 25 12.60 16.65 13.09
CA GLU A 25 12.10 16.00 14.32
C GLU A 25 11.75 14.55 14.00
N ARG A 26 12.21 13.64 14.86
CA ARG A 26 11.84 12.23 14.70
C ARG A 26 10.34 12.13 14.85
N PRO A 27 9.60 11.56 13.87
CA PRO A 27 8.21 11.24 14.09
C PRO A 27 8.10 10.39 15.37
N GLU A 28 7.02 10.59 16.12
CA GLU A 28 6.73 9.72 17.27
C GLU A 28 6.95 8.27 16.86
N ARG A 29 7.59 7.49 17.73
CA ARG A 29 7.88 6.09 17.43
C ARG A 29 6.54 5.42 17.09
N MET A 30 6.45 4.86 15.89
CA MET A 30 5.30 4.04 15.52
C MET A 30 5.07 2.99 16.63
N PRO A 31 3.83 2.79 17.05
CA PRO A 31 3.52 1.79 18.06
C PRO A 31 4.08 0.43 17.60
N LYS A 32 4.67 -0.31 18.53
CA LYS A 32 5.17 -1.67 18.27
C LYS A 32 3.96 -2.61 18.26
N VAL A 33 3.27 -2.65 17.14
CA VAL A 33 2.15 -3.57 16.91
C VAL A 33 2.51 -4.54 15.80
N TYR A 34 1.93 -5.72 15.81
CA TYR A 34 1.96 -6.62 14.66
C TYR A 34 1.02 -6.07 13.59
N TYR A 35 1.38 -6.26 12.33
CA TYR A 35 0.56 -5.88 11.19
C TYR A 35 0.02 -7.14 10.52
N ALA A 36 -1.29 -7.19 10.33
CA ALA A 36 -1.95 -8.23 9.57
C ALA A 36 -1.80 -7.92 8.07
N HIS A 37 -1.03 -8.75 7.38
CA HIS A 37 -0.81 -8.66 5.93
C HIS A 37 -2.12 -8.91 5.20
N ARG A 38 -2.62 -7.91 4.47
CA ARG A 38 -3.95 -7.89 3.81
C ARG A 38 -5.13 -8.09 4.77
N GLY A 39 -4.99 -7.65 6.02
CA GLY A 39 -5.90 -7.95 7.10
C GLY A 39 -5.68 -9.31 7.77
N LEU A 40 -6.39 -9.59 8.85
CA LEU A 40 -6.39 -10.92 9.48
C LEU A 40 -7.33 -11.84 8.70
N HIS A 41 -6.86 -12.25 7.52
CA HIS A 41 -7.66 -12.91 6.51
C HIS A 41 -7.57 -14.45 6.56
N ASP A 42 -8.62 -15.07 6.03
CA ASP A 42 -8.65 -16.47 5.66
C ASP A 42 -9.50 -16.59 4.37
N ASN A 43 -8.85 -16.91 3.25
CA ASN A 43 -9.48 -16.95 1.93
C ASN A 43 -10.50 -18.09 1.75
N ILE A 44 -10.64 -18.97 2.74
CA ILE A 44 -11.65 -20.04 2.76
C ILE A 44 -12.88 -19.62 3.57
N SER A 45 -12.75 -18.55 4.39
CA SER A 45 -13.81 -18.04 5.27
C SER A 45 -14.54 -16.84 4.68
N ASP A 46 -15.37 -16.21 5.50
CA ASP A 46 -16.08 -14.95 5.24
C ASP A 46 -15.18 -13.70 5.31
N ALA A 47 -13.87 -13.86 5.53
CA ALA A 47 -12.91 -12.78 5.66
C ALA A 47 -11.73 -12.95 4.69
N PRO A 48 -11.95 -12.88 3.36
CA PRO A 48 -10.89 -12.99 2.38
C PRO A 48 -9.88 -11.84 2.49
N GLU A 49 -8.70 -12.01 1.88
CA GLU A 49 -7.65 -10.99 1.86
C GLU A 49 -8.17 -9.64 1.34
N ASN A 50 -7.66 -8.54 1.90
CA ASN A 50 -8.00 -7.16 1.52
C ASN A 50 -9.50 -6.82 1.66
N SER A 51 -10.26 -7.57 2.47
CA SER A 51 -11.68 -7.32 2.74
C SER A 51 -11.91 -6.54 4.04
N LEU A 52 -13.04 -5.85 4.12
CA LEU A 52 -13.47 -5.18 5.35
C LEU A 52 -13.60 -6.16 6.53
N ALA A 53 -14.05 -7.40 6.28
CA ALA A 53 -14.15 -8.42 7.31
C ALA A 53 -12.78 -8.83 7.86
N ALA A 54 -11.76 -8.98 6.98
CA ALA A 54 -10.39 -9.25 7.40
C ALA A 54 -9.78 -8.06 8.17
N PHE A 55 -10.11 -6.84 7.79
CA PHE A 55 -9.67 -5.63 8.49
C PHE A 55 -10.32 -5.53 9.86
N GLN A 56 -11.61 -5.81 9.99
CA GLN A 56 -12.29 -5.82 11.28
C GLN A 56 -11.70 -6.86 12.22
N LYS A 57 -11.42 -8.08 11.73
CA LYS A 57 -10.75 -9.11 12.54
C LYS A 57 -9.35 -8.67 13.01
N ALA A 58 -8.60 -7.94 12.18
CA ALA A 58 -7.30 -7.41 12.58
C ALA A 58 -7.44 -6.35 13.70
N VAL A 59 -8.40 -5.43 13.56
CA VAL A 59 -8.69 -4.41 14.58
C VAL A 59 -9.10 -5.05 15.90
N ASP A 60 -10.02 -6.02 15.87
CA ASP A 60 -10.51 -6.74 17.05
C ASP A 60 -9.38 -7.51 17.77
N ALA A 61 -8.38 -7.97 17.02
CA ALA A 61 -7.18 -8.62 17.56
C ALA A 61 -6.09 -7.64 18.03
N GLY A 62 -6.29 -6.32 17.87
CA GLY A 62 -5.32 -5.29 18.22
C GLY A 62 -4.12 -5.20 17.28
N TYR A 63 -4.26 -5.64 16.03
CA TYR A 63 -3.23 -5.57 15.00
C TYR A 63 -3.39 -4.30 14.16
N GLY A 64 -2.26 -3.79 13.65
CA GLY A 64 -2.27 -2.88 12.52
C GLY A 64 -2.68 -3.62 11.25
N ILE A 65 -3.09 -2.88 10.22
CA ILE A 65 -3.47 -3.44 8.92
C ILE A 65 -2.44 -3.01 7.90
N GLU A 66 -1.96 -3.95 7.12
CA GLU A 66 -1.28 -3.72 5.85
C GLU A 66 -2.26 -4.08 4.75
N LEU A 67 -2.33 -3.25 3.70
CA LEU A 67 -3.24 -3.44 2.58
C LEU A 67 -2.61 -2.95 1.27
N ASP A 68 -3.07 -3.53 0.17
CA ASP A 68 -2.61 -3.19 -1.17
C ASP A 68 -3.64 -2.31 -1.87
N VAL A 69 -3.18 -1.30 -2.63
CA VAL A 69 -4.07 -0.43 -3.39
C VAL A 69 -3.67 -0.36 -4.85
N GLN A 70 -4.67 -0.31 -5.72
CA GLN A 70 -4.53 -0.13 -7.17
C GLN A 70 -5.42 1.02 -7.63
N MET A 71 -5.15 1.55 -8.82
CA MET A 71 -5.98 2.59 -9.43
C MET A 71 -6.77 2.01 -10.61
N THR A 72 -8.07 2.31 -10.64
CA THR A 72 -8.96 1.94 -11.74
C THR A 72 -8.80 2.85 -12.96
N ALA A 73 -9.36 2.46 -14.11
CA ALA A 73 -9.35 3.24 -15.36
C ALA A 73 -9.97 4.64 -15.19
N ASP A 74 -10.94 4.79 -14.30
CA ASP A 74 -11.61 6.06 -13.98
C ASP A 74 -11.00 6.81 -12.78
N GLY A 75 -9.77 6.41 -12.36
CA GLY A 75 -8.97 7.10 -11.34
C GLY A 75 -9.45 6.90 -9.90
N LYS A 76 -10.21 5.86 -9.62
CA LYS A 76 -10.58 5.47 -8.25
C LYS A 76 -9.53 4.55 -7.66
N VAL A 77 -9.25 4.72 -6.36
CA VAL A 77 -8.37 3.83 -5.62
C VAL A 77 -9.20 2.70 -5.03
N VAL A 78 -8.77 1.46 -5.27
CA VAL A 78 -9.39 0.23 -4.78
C VAL A 78 -8.39 -0.62 -4.02
N VAL A 79 -8.86 -1.41 -3.07
CA VAL A 79 -8.02 -2.27 -2.25
C VAL A 79 -7.93 -3.65 -2.88
N VAL A 80 -6.81 -3.93 -3.53
CA VAL A 80 -6.54 -5.20 -4.21
C VAL A 80 -5.03 -5.37 -4.43
N HIS A 81 -4.53 -6.60 -4.25
CA HIS A 81 -3.11 -6.90 -4.44
C HIS A 81 -2.74 -7.09 -5.91
N ASP A 82 -3.46 -7.96 -6.62
CA ASP A 82 -3.09 -8.36 -7.97
C ASP A 82 -3.43 -7.28 -9.00
N PHE A 83 -2.56 -7.08 -10.00
CA PHE A 83 -2.85 -6.21 -11.13
C PHE A 83 -3.96 -6.77 -12.02
N ASN A 84 -4.10 -8.10 -12.05
CA ASN A 84 -5.10 -8.81 -12.85
C ASN A 84 -6.12 -9.51 -11.95
N LEU A 85 -7.39 -9.44 -12.32
CA LEU A 85 -8.51 -9.96 -11.55
C LEU A 85 -8.67 -11.48 -11.60
N LYS A 86 -7.89 -12.19 -12.43
CA LYS A 86 -8.05 -13.62 -12.72
C LYS A 86 -8.04 -14.50 -11.47
N ARG A 87 -7.10 -14.26 -10.55
CA ARG A 87 -6.96 -15.07 -9.32
C ARG A 87 -8.15 -14.90 -8.39
N ILE A 88 -8.63 -13.66 -8.21
CA ILE A 88 -9.66 -13.35 -7.22
C ILE A 88 -11.09 -13.46 -7.76
N SER A 89 -11.30 -13.29 -9.07
CA SER A 89 -12.64 -13.30 -9.67
C SER A 89 -12.79 -14.18 -10.92
N GLY A 90 -11.72 -14.84 -11.37
CA GLY A 90 -11.73 -15.65 -12.58
C GLY A 90 -11.75 -14.86 -13.90
N VAL A 91 -11.84 -13.54 -13.85
CA VAL A 91 -11.91 -12.66 -15.03
C VAL A 91 -10.51 -12.21 -15.42
N ASP A 92 -10.09 -12.50 -16.64
CA ASP A 92 -8.79 -12.10 -17.17
C ASP A 92 -8.86 -10.65 -17.68
N LYS A 93 -8.76 -9.69 -16.74
CA LYS A 93 -8.76 -8.24 -17.01
C LYS A 93 -7.91 -7.51 -15.97
N GLU A 94 -7.13 -6.54 -16.41
CA GLU A 94 -6.32 -5.70 -15.54
C GLU A 94 -7.18 -4.68 -14.77
N ILE A 95 -6.79 -4.35 -13.55
CA ILE A 95 -7.50 -3.38 -12.69
C ILE A 95 -7.54 -1.99 -13.33
N ASP A 96 -6.44 -1.54 -13.92
CA ASP A 96 -6.31 -0.23 -14.59
C ASP A 96 -7.14 -0.12 -15.88
N GLN A 97 -7.70 -1.22 -16.37
CA GLN A 97 -8.63 -1.29 -17.50
C GLN A 97 -10.10 -1.38 -17.06
N CYS A 98 -10.36 -1.50 -15.77
CA CYS A 98 -11.69 -1.58 -15.20
C CYS A 98 -12.13 -0.23 -14.62
N THR A 99 -13.40 0.14 -14.78
CA THR A 99 -13.99 1.22 -13.98
C THR A 99 -14.38 0.71 -12.60
N TYR A 100 -14.50 1.62 -11.64
CA TYR A 100 -14.96 1.28 -10.28
C TYR A 100 -16.36 0.62 -10.31
N GLU A 101 -17.26 1.12 -11.15
CA GLU A 101 -18.61 0.55 -11.31
C GLU A 101 -18.58 -0.89 -11.84
N GLU A 102 -17.67 -1.21 -12.78
CA GLU A 102 -17.49 -2.58 -13.28
C GLU A 102 -16.99 -3.52 -12.17
N LEU A 103 -16.12 -3.03 -11.29
CA LEU A 103 -15.61 -3.82 -10.17
C LEU A 103 -16.69 -4.12 -9.12
N GLN A 104 -17.58 -3.17 -8.85
CA GLN A 104 -18.69 -3.34 -7.90
C GLN A 104 -19.80 -4.30 -8.37
N LYS A 105 -20.01 -4.45 -9.68
CA LYS A 105 -21.04 -5.32 -10.24
C LYS A 105 -20.69 -6.82 -10.19
N ARG A 106 -19.57 -7.18 -9.57
CA ARG A 106 -19.11 -8.57 -9.50
C ARG A 106 -19.82 -9.35 -8.40
N PRO A 107 -20.01 -10.68 -8.57
CA PRO A 107 -20.68 -11.48 -7.59
C PRO A 107 -19.97 -11.44 -6.23
N GLU A 108 -20.76 -11.54 -5.17
CA GLU A 108 -20.33 -11.56 -3.77
C GLU A 108 -19.16 -12.53 -3.55
N GLY A 109 -18.06 -12.02 -3.00
CA GLY A 109 -16.84 -12.79 -2.72
C GLY A 109 -15.57 -12.25 -3.39
N ALA A 110 -15.67 -11.33 -4.35
CA ALA A 110 -14.52 -10.58 -4.81
C ALA A 110 -14.38 -9.33 -3.92
N ALA A 111 -13.47 -9.38 -2.96
CA ALA A 111 -13.06 -8.18 -2.22
C ALA A 111 -12.40 -7.20 -3.21
N VAL A 112 -13.04 -6.09 -3.48
CA VAL A 112 -12.46 -4.93 -4.17
C VAL A 112 -12.91 -3.67 -3.43
#